data_e035edcf018ce4ff807749cafdf3afb7
#
_entry.id   e035edcf018ce4ff807749cafdf3afb7
#
_cell.length_a   1.000
_cell.length_b   1.000
_cell.length_c   1.000
_cell.angle_alpha   90.00
_cell.angle_beta   90.00
_cell.angle_gamma   90.00
#
_symmetry.space_group_name_H-M   'P 1'
#
loop_
_entity.id
_entity.type
_entity.pdbx_description
1 polymer ?
#
loop_
_entity_poly.entity_id
_entity_poly.type
_entity_poly.pdbx_seq_one_letter_code
_entity_poly.pdbx_strand_id
1 'polypeptide(L)'
;MLKPKNVIDREDKGEIVEAEGGGTMTKVYCTAIVLAAGSGKRMGTKVHKQYLQLCEKPVLAYSLQAFQQSDLIDEIILVVGKGEEEFCRTEIVEKYGFFKVQKIICGGEQRYHSVWNGLKETKAGYVYIHDGARPFVNENIIRRGYECVVREHACAAGMPVKDTVKIVDDNNIVSQTPERKYVWIV
;
A
#
# COMPACT_ATOMS: atom_id res chain seq x y z
N MET A 1 8.68 9.53 28.05
CA MET A 1 7.29 9.87 27.73
C MET A 1 7.31 11.19 26.94
N LEU A 2 7.41 11.11 25.60
CA LEU A 2 7.48 12.27 24.71
C LEU A 2 6.07 12.51 24.15
N LYS A 3 5.48 13.63 24.46
CA LYS A 3 4.21 14.09 23.89
C LYS A 3 4.47 14.55 22.44
N PRO A 4 3.69 14.13 21.44
CA PRO A 4 3.76 14.71 20.11
C PRO A 4 3.22 16.14 20.16
N LYS A 5 4.04 17.11 19.76
CA LYS A 5 3.64 18.48 19.45
C LYS A 5 3.28 18.55 17.96
N ASN A 6 2.22 19.28 17.68
CA ASN A 6 1.68 19.70 16.38
C ASN A 6 0.63 18.78 15.75
N VAL A 7 -0.58 18.87 16.29
CA VAL A 7 -1.80 18.70 15.50
C VAL A 7 -1.97 20.01 14.72
N ILE A 8 -1.84 19.95 13.41
CA ILE A 8 -2.21 21.07 12.53
C ILE A 8 -3.71 20.98 12.36
N ASP A 9 -4.46 21.94 12.93
CA ASP A 9 -5.86 22.17 12.62
C ASP A 9 -5.98 22.47 11.12
N ARG A 10 -6.62 21.57 10.38
CA ARG A 10 -7.05 21.80 9.00
C ARG A 10 -8.56 21.60 8.94
N GLU A 11 -9.26 22.63 8.49
CA GLU A 11 -10.64 22.54 8.05
C GLU A 11 -10.69 21.68 6.76
N ASP A 12 -10.79 20.36 6.91
CA ASP A 12 -11.09 19.46 5.81
C ASP A 12 -12.62 19.34 5.68
N LYS A 13 -13.15 19.84 4.56
CA LYS A 13 -14.54 19.60 4.14
C LYS A 13 -14.62 18.16 3.62
N GLY A 14 -14.77 17.19 4.54
CA GLY A 14 -14.94 15.79 4.19
C GLY A 14 -16.39 15.47 3.78
N GLU A 15 -16.57 14.60 2.79
CA GLU A 15 -17.87 14.01 2.48
C GLU A 15 -18.32 13.05 3.58
N ILE A 16 -19.64 13.03 3.87
CA ILE A 16 -20.22 12.19 4.92
C ILE A 16 -20.44 10.78 4.36
N VAL A 17 -19.81 9.77 4.96
CA VAL A 17 -20.04 8.36 4.66
C VAL A 17 -20.83 7.74 5.82
N GLU A 18 -21.97 7.12 5.53
CA GLU A 18 -22.75 6.40 6.55
C GLU A 18 -22.03 5.13 6.98
N ALA A 19 -21.73 5.01 8.27
CA ALA A 19 -21.23 3.78 8.85
C ALA A 19 -22.39 2.93 9.37
N GLU A 20 -22.38 1.62 9.12
CA GLU A 20 -23.31 0.68 9.78
C GLU A 20 -23.08 0.75 11.30
N GLY A 21 -23.94 1.49 11.99
CA GLY A 21 -23.82 1.70 13.44
C GLY A 21 -24.21 3.11 13.92
N GLY A 22 -24.75 3.97 13.06
CA GLY A 22 -25.46 5.20 13.47
C GLY A 22 -24.59 6.40 13.87
N GLY A 23 -23.31 6.41 13.58
CA GLY A 23 -22.45 7.60 13.72
C GLY A 23 -22.00 8.13 12.36
N THR A 24 -22.30 9.39 12.05
CA THR A 24 -21.77 10.09 10.87
C THR A 24 -20.27 10.34 11.07
N MET A 25 -19.42 9.54 10.41
CA MET A 25 -17.99 9.82 10.33
C MET A 25 -17.70 10.63 9.08
N THR A 26 -17.10 11.79 9.25
CA THR A 26 -16.58 12.57 8.11
C THR A 26 -15.42 11.77 7.48
N LYS A 27 -15.56 11.42 6.19
CA LYS A 27 -14.49 10.74 5.45
C LYS A 27 -13.25 11.62 5.38
N VAL A 28 -12.12 11.10 5.81
CA VAL A 28 -10.83 11.77 5.69
C VAL A 28 -10.25 11.47 4.30
N TYR A 29 -9.64 12.46 3.66
CA TYR A 29 -8.97 12.28 2.37
C TYR A 29 -7.87 11.23 2.43
N CYS A 30 -7.94 10.23 1.56
CA CYS A 30 -7.05 9.08 1.55
C CYS A 30 -6.27 8.97 0.24
N THR A 31 -4.95 8.80 0.34
CA THR A 31 -4.07 8.53 -0.79
C THR A 31 -3.53 7.10 -0.71
N ALA A 32 -3.59 6.37 -1.82
CA ALA A 32 -2.88 5.10 -1.96
C ALA A 32 -1.53 5.33 -2.67
N ILE A 33 -0.42 5.03 -2.00
CA ILE A 33 0.93 4.99 -2.57
C ILE A 33 1.21 3.56 -3.00
N VAL A 34 1.20 3.32 -4.32
CA VAL A 34 1.45 2.00 -4.90
C VAL A 34 2.90 1.91 -5.36
N LEU A 35 3.67 1.03 -4.72
CA LEU A 35 5.10 0.88 -4.95
C LEU A 35 5.37 -0.15 -6.06
N ALA A 36 5.89 0.31 -7.17
CA ALA A 36 6.26 -0.50 -8.35
C ALA A 36 7.72 -0.30 -8.78
N ALA A 37 8.57 0.36 -7.97
CA ALA A 37 9.97 0.66 -8.28
C ALA A 37 10.93 -0.53 -8.08
N GLY A 38 10.46 -1.67 -7.59
CA GLY A 38 11.31 -2.83 -7.28
C GLY A 38 11.85 -3.52 -8.54
N SER A 39 13.16 -3.66 -8.66
CA SER A 39 13.83 -4.29 -9.80
C SER A 39 13.65 -5.81 -9.91
N GLY A 40 13.01 -6.47 -8.94
CA GLY A 40 12.71 -7.91 -8.99
C GLY A 40 13.93 -8.85 -9.10
N LYS A 41 15.13 -8.42 -8.71
CA LYS A 41 16.42 -9.16 -8.86
C LYS A 41 16.37 -10.64 -8.49
N ARG A 42 15.50 -11.03 -7.55
CA ARG A 42 15.34 -12.42 -7.09
C ARG A 42 14.65 -13.35 -8.10
N MET A 43 13.95 -12.81 -9.10
CA MET A 43 13.18 -13.62 -10.07
C MET A 43 13.97 -14.00 -11.33
N GLY A 44 15.15 -13.42 -11.56
CA GLY A 44 16.00 -13.74 -12.73
C GLY A 44 15.39 -13.43 -14.10
N THR A 45 14.27 -12.71 -14.15
CA THR A 45 13.56 -12.35 -15.37
C THR A 45 14.00 -10.97 -15.88
N LYS A 46 14.00 -10.78 -17.22
CA LYS A 46 14.26 -9.48 -17.85
C LYS A 46 13.13 -8.47 -17.62
N VAL A 47 11.92 -8.96 -17.32
CA VAL A 47 10.73 -8.14 -17.04
C VAL A 47 10.54 -8.05 -15.54
N HIS A 48 10.31 -6.84 -15.02
CA HIS A 48 10.05 -6.64 -13.60
C HIS A 48 8.75 -7.33 -13.19
N LYS A 49 8.72 -7.94 -11.99
CA LYS A 49 7.61 -8.79 -11.51
C LYS A 49 6.24 -8.11 -11.56
N GLN A 50 6.19 -6.79 -11.34
CA GLN A 50 4.95 -6.00 -11.35
C GLN A 50 4.34 -5.88 -12.75
N TYR A 51 5.13 -6.09 -13.81
CA TYR A 51 4.67 -6.02 -15.21
C TYR A 51 4.43 -7.40 -15.84
N LEU A 52 4.68 -8.49 -15.09
CA LEU A 52 4.34 -9.83 -15.54
C LEU A 52 2.83 -9.94 -15.79
N GLN A 53 2.47 -10.62 -16.88
CA GLN A 53 1.07 -10.82 -17.23
C GLN A 53 0.45 -11.93 -16.36
N LEU A 54 -0.72 -11.63 -15.81
CA LEU A 54 -1.59 -12.56 -15.13
C LEU A 54 -2.98 -12.46 -15.79
N CYS A 55 -3.44 -13.50 -16.49
CA CYS A 55 -4.70 -13.45 -17.25
C CYS A 55 -4.80 -12.20 -18.13
N GLU A 56 -3.81 -12.01 -19.00
CA GLU A 56 -3.74 -10.91 -19.99
C GLU A 56 -3.65 -9.48 -19.42
N LYS A 57 -3.47 -9.34 -18.10
CA LYS A 57 -3.34 -8.06 -17.42
C LYS A 57 -2.07 -8.03 -16.57
N PRO A 58 -1.28 -6.93 -16.57
CA PRO A 58 -0.11 -6.81 -15.69
C PRO A 58 -0.51 -6.91 -14.21
N VAL A 59 0.33 -7.58 -13.41
CA VAL A 59 0.09 -7.73 -11.96
C VAL A 59 -0.18 -6.38 -11.29
N LEU A 60 0.55 -5.33 -11.66
CA LEU A 60 0.37 -3.98 -11.15
C LEU A 60 -1.07 -3.44 -11.39
N ALA A 61 -1.65 -3.76 -12.54
CA ALA A 61 -2.98 -3.27 -12.89
C ALA A 61 -4.08 -3.81 -11.96
N TYR A 62 -3.92 -5.02 -11.39
CA TYR A 62 -4.86 -5.53 -10.38
C TYR A 62 -4.82 -4.73 -9.09
N SER A 63 -3.60 -4.38 -8.61
CA SER A 63 -3.44 -3.54 -7.43
C SER A 63 -4.05 -2.15 -7.65
N LEU A 64 -3.75 -1.51 -8.79
CA LEU A 64 -4.33 -0.21 -9.13
C LEU A 64 -5.85 -0.25 -9.25
N GLN A 65 -6.39 -1.32 -9.85
CA GLN A 65 -7.84 -1.49 -10.01
C GLN A 65 -8.56 -1.55 -8.67
N ALA A 66 -8.02 -2.26 -7.68
CA ALA A 66 -8.64 -2.35 -6.35
C ALA A 66 -8.73 -0.98 -5.67
N PHE A 67 -7.68 -0.16 -5.74
CA PHE A 67 -7.70 1.20 -5.19
C PHE A 67 -8.55 2.16 -6.04
N GLN A 68 -8.55 2.01 -7.37
CA GLN A 68 -9.38 2.79 -8.28
C GLN A 68 -10.87 2.61 -8.01
N GLN A 69 -11.30 1.39 -7.66
CA GLN A 69 -12.70 1.03 -7.43
C GLN A 69 -13.19 1.36 -6.02
N SER A 70 -12.29 1.55 -5.06
CA SER A 70 -12.66 1.84 -3.67
C SER A 70 -13.11 3.29 -3.49
N ASP A 71 -14.28 3.50 -2.90
CA ASP A 71 -14.80 4.83 -2.56
C ASP A 71 -14.02 5.49 -1.41
N LEU A 72 -13.23 4.70 -0.69
CA LEU A 72 -12.37 5.21 0.39
C LEU A 72 -11.10 5.88 -0.11
N ILE A 73 -10.69 5.63 -1.36
CA ILE A 73 -9.46 6.17 -1.93
C ILE A 73 -9.78 7.33 -2.87
N ASP A 74 -9.21 8.48 -2.59
CA ASP A 74 -9.42 9.70 -3.37
C ASP A 74 -8.34 9.90 -4.45
N GLU A 75 -7.10 9.47 -4.15
CA GLU A 75 -5.93 9.64 -5.00
C GLU A 75 -5.04 8.40 -4.97
N ILE A 76 -4.38 8.13 -6.09
CA ILE A 76 -3.31 7.13 -6.17
C ILE A 76 -2.04 7.83 -6.64
N ILE A 77 -0.94 7.59 -5.92
CA ILE A 77 0.42 7.96 -6.33
C ILE A 77 1.15 6.66 -6.70
N LEU A 78 1.52 6.55 -7.96
CA LEU A 78 2.26 5.38 -8.47
C LEU A 78 3.76 5.68 -8.42
N VAL A 79 4.50 4.87 -7.68
CA VAL A 79 5.96 4.99 -7.54
C VAL A 79 6.65 3.91 -8.36
N VAL A 80 7.37 4.29 -9.42
CA VAL A 80 7.94 3.39 -10.42
C VAL A 80 9.47 3.44 -10.45
N GLY A 81 10.09 2.52 -11.15
CA GLY A 81 11.53 2.54 -11.42
C GLY A 81 11.93 3.74 -12.28
N LYS A 82 13.18 4.17 -12.13
CA LYS A 82 13.71 5.28 -12.93
C LYS A 82 13.61 4.99 -14.42
N GLY A 83 12.95 5.89 -15.16
CA GLY A 83 12.73 5.78 -16.60
C GLY A 83 11.53 4.93 -17.00
N GLU A 84 10.73 4.43 -16.03
CA GLU A 84 9.52 3.65 -16.28
C GLU A 84 8.24 4.52 -16.26
N GLU A 85 8.37 5.83 -15.97
CA GLU A 85 7.26 6.74 -15.74
C GLU A 85 6.34 6.82 -16.97
N GLU A 86 6.92 6.99 -18.16
CA GLU A 86 6.16 7.11 -19.41
C GLU A 86 5.52 5.76 -19.80
N PHE A 87 6.26 4.67 -19.67
CA PHE A 87 5.72 3.32 -19.89
C PHE A 87 4.51 3.05 -18.98
N CYS A 88 4.61 3.38 -17.69
CA CYS A 88 3.50 3.18 -16.76
C CYS A 88 2.32 4.09 -17.08
N ARG A 89 2.58 5.32 -17.55
CA ARG A 89 1.52 6.24 -17.98
C ARG A 89 0.71 5.65 -19.12
N THR A 90 1.36 5.27 -20.20
CA THR A 90 0.69 4.85 -21.45
C THR A 90 0.17 3.41 -21.35
N GLU A 91 1.02 2.45 -20.95
CA GLU A 91 0.70 1.02 -21.01
C GLU A 91 -0.08 0.52 -19.79
N ILE A 92 -0.11 1.28 -18.69
CA ILE A 92 -0.82 0.88 -17.46
C ILE A 92 -1.95 1.86 -17.15
N VAL A 93 -1.64 3.13 -16.90
CA VAL A 93 -2.63 4.08 -16.36
C VAL A 93 -3.68 4.42 -17.40
N GLU A 94 -3.28 4.91 -18.57
CA GLU A 94 -4.19 5.31 -19.65
C GLU A 94 -4.90 4.10 -20.25
N LYS A 95 -4.13 3.05 -20.56
CA LYS A 95 -4.66 1.82 -21.19
C LYS A 95 -5.78 1.16 -20.38
N TYR A 96 -5.70 1.19 -19.04
CA TYR A 96 -6.69 0.58 -18.14
C TYR A 96 -7.62 1.60 -17.48
N GLY A 97 -7.49 2.89 -17.78
CA GLY A 97 -8.39 3.95 -17.31
C GLY A 97 -8.30 4.23 -15.82
N PHE A 98 -7.10 4.23 -15.23
CA PHE A 98 -6.91 4.50 -13.81
C PHE A 98 -6.86 6.01 -13.51
N PHE A 99 -8.01 6.67 -13.52
CA PHE A 99 -8.12 8.12 -13.39
C PHE A 99 -7.78 8.66 -11.98
N LYS A 100 -7.81 7.82 -10.93
CA LYS A 100 -7.34 8.21 -9.60
C LYS A 100 -5.82 8.28 -9.50
N VAL A 101 -5.07 7.76 -10.47
CA VAL A 101 -3.61 7.91 -10.53
C VAL A 101 -3.29 9.34 -10.95
N GLN A 102 -3.10 10.22 -9.98
CA GLN A 102 -2.82 11.63 -10.20
C GLN A 102 -1.34 11.91 -10.43
N LYS A 103 -0.45 11.06 -9.87
CA LYS A 103 0.99 11.22 -9.99
C LYS A 103 1.68 9.89 -10.27
N ILE A 104 2.66 9.94 -11.16
CA ILE A 104 3.62 8.85 -11.40
C ILE A 104 4.99 9.43 -11.10
N ILE A 105 5.69 8.86 -10.13
CA ILE A 105 6.97 9.40 -9.63
C ILE A 105 8.04 8.33 -9.57
N CYS A 106 9.30 8.75 -9.64
CA CYS A 106 10.44 7.86 -9.51
C CYS A 106 10.64 7.40 -8.06
N GLY A 107 10.85 6.10 -7.86
CA GLY A 107 11.25 5.52 -6.58
C GLY A 107 12.70 5.83 -6.23
N GLY A 108 13.12 5.41 -5.05
CA GLY A 108 14.49 5.50 -4.58
C GLY A 108 15.20 4.14 -4.59
N GLU A 109 16.45 4.12 -4.14
CA GLU A 109 17.28 2.92 -4.11
C GLU A 109 16.73 1.82 -3.20
N GLN A 110 16.10 2.21 -2.10
CA GLN A 110 15.49 1.32 -1.12
C GLN A 110 13.97 1.53 -1.06
N ARG A 111 13.24 0.50 -0.56
CA ARG A 111 11.79 0.57 -0.42
C ARG A 111 11.33 1.79 0.40
N TYR A 112 12.00 2.08 1.49
CA TYR A 112 11.64 3.23 2.35
C TYR A 112 11.89 4.58 1.66
N HIS A 113 12.88 4.70 0.77
CA HIS A 113 13.07 5.91 -0.04
C HIS A 113 11.90 6.11 -1.01
N SER A 114 11.41 5.03 -1.61
CA SER A 114 10.24 5.07 -2.50
C SER A 114 8.98 5.49 -1.74
N VAL A 115 8.77 4.93 -0.53
CA VAL A 115 7.69 5.35 0.37
C VAL A 115 7.80 6.84 0.71
N TRP A 116 8.99 7.30 1.10
CA TRP A 116 9.24 8.70 1.45
C TRP A 116 8.98 9.64 0.27
N ASN A 117 9.38 9.25 -0.95
CA ASN A 117 9.08 10.03 -2.15
C ASN A 117 7.57 10.16 -2.36
N GLY A 118 6.80 9.10 -2.21
CA GLY A 118 5.34 9.14 -2.29
C GLY A 118 4.71 10.00 -1.19
N LEU A 119 5.18 9.89 0.05
CA LEU A 119 4.66 10.68 1.18
C LEU A 119 4.86 12.19 1.00
N LYS A 120 5.92 12.63 0.34
CA LYS A 120 6.14 14.06 0.03
C LYS A 120 5.12 14.63 -0.96
N GLU A 121 4.51 13.78 -1.77
CA GLU A 121 3.62 14.18 -2.84
C GLU A 121 2.15 14.26 -2.42
N THR A 122 1.81 13.75 -1.24
CA THR A 122 0.44 13.77 -0.73
C THR A 122 0.28 14.71 0.47
N LYS A 123 -0.95 15.21 0.64
CA LYS A 123 -1.40 15.93 1.84
C LYS A 123 -2.56 15.20 2.52
N ALA A 124 -2.80 13.94 2.16
CA ALA A 124 -3.88 13.14 2.71
C ALA A 124 -3.78 12.98 4.23
N GLY A 125 -4.92 12.89 4.89
CA GLY A 125 -4.98 12.58 6.33
C GLY A 125 -4.60 11.14 6.61
N TYR A 126 -4.94 10.21 5.70
CA TYR A 126 -4.54 8.81 5.77
C TYR A 126 -3.88 8.36 4.47
N VAL A 127 -2.87 7.50 4.62
CA VAL A 127 -2.09 6.98 3.49
C VAL A 127 -2.04 5.45 3.55
N TYR A 128 -2.40 4.81 2.44
CA TYR A 128 -2.15 3.40 2.21
C TYR A 128 -0.82 3.23 1.50
N ILE A 129 0.04 2.35 1.99
CA ILE A 129 1.30 1.99 1.35
C ILE A 129 1.18 0.54 0.90
N HIS A 130 1.21 0.32 -0.41
CA HIS A 130 0.95 -0.99 -1.01
C HIS A 130 2.03 -1.39 -2.01
N ASP A 131 2.46 -2.64 -1.96
CA ASP A 131 3.38 -3.19 -2.95
C ASP A 131 2.62 -3.55 -4.23
N GLY A 132 2.88 -2.86 -5.35
CA GLY A 132 2.17 -3.03 -6.62
C GLY A 132 2.27 -4.44 -7.24
N ALA A 133 3.17 -5.28 -6.72
CA ALA A 133 3.28 -6.69 -7.10
C ALA A 133 2.44 -7.64 -6.22
N ARG A 134 1.52 -7.14 -5.40
CA ARG A 134 0.59 -7.93 -4.57
C ARG A 134 -0.85 -7.76 -5.10
N PRO A 135 -1.31 -8.58 -6.06
CA PRO A 135 -2.57 -8.34 -6.79
C PRO A 135 -3.85 -8.66 -6.02
N PHE A 136 -3.76 -9.23 -4.81
CA PHE A 136 -4.92 -9.74 -4.06
C PHE A 136 -5.50 -8.77 -3.03
N VAL A 137 -5.07 -7.50 -3.05
CA VAL A 137 -5.77 -6.45 -2.29
C VAL A 137 -7.19 -6.30 -2.83
N ASN A 138 -8.16 -6.12 -1.93
CA ASN A 138 -9.57 -5.96 -2.29
C ASN A 138 -10.26 -4.96 -1.36
N GLU A 139 -11.51 -4.61 -1.69
CA GLU A 139 -12.29 -3.62 -0.92
C GLU A 139 -12.40 -3.96 0.56
N ASN A 140 -12.57 -5.23 0.93
CA ASN A 140 -12.66 -5.63 2.34
C ASN A 140 -11.37 -5.34 3.11
N ILE A 141 -10.19 -5.54 2.48
CA ILE A 141 -8.90 -5.22 3.09
C ILE A 141 -8.75 -3.71 3.23
N ILE A 142 -9.11 -2.95 2.20
CA ILE A 142 -9.04 -1.48 2.20
C ILE A 142 -9.95 -0.91 3.30
N ARG A 143 -11.22 -1.34 3.37
CA ARG A 143 -12.21 -0.90 4.36
C ARG A 143 -11.77 -1.21 5.79
N ARG A 144 -11.36 -2.43 6.07
CA ARG A 144 -10.85 -2.81 7.40
C ARG A 144 -9.60 -2.02 7.79
N GLY A 145 -8.74 -1.69 6.80
CA GLY A 145 -7.59 -0.82 7.00
C GLY A 145 -8.02 0.59 7.41
N TYR A 146 -9.03 1.15 6.73
CA TYR A 146 -9.59 2.46 7.05
C TYR A 146 -10.16 2.49 8.48
N GLU A 147 -11.06 1.56 8.81
CA GLU A 147 -11.66 1.45 10.14
C GLU A 147 -10.62 1.31 11.25
N CYS A 148 -9.56 0.53 10.97
CA CYS A 148 -8.48 0.34 11.92
C CYS A 148 -7.65 1.62 12.10
N VAL A 149 -7.25 2.30 11.01
CA VAL A 149 -6.40 3.50 11.12
C VAL A 149 -7.14 4.68 11.74
N VAL A 150 -8.44 4.80 11.51
CA VAL A 150 -9.29 5.82 12.15
C VAL A 150 -9.28 5.65 13.68
N ARG A 151 -9.30 4.42 14.17
CA ARG A 151 -9.35 4.12 15.60
C ARG A 151 -7.97 4.09 16.25
N GLU A 152 -6.98 3.44 15.59
CA GLU A 152 -5.68 3.11 16.17
C GLU A 152 -4.53 4.00 15.63
N HIS A 153 -4.81 4.88 14.64
CA HIS A 153 -3.88 5.79 13.97
C HIS A 153 -2.78 5.13 13.14
N ALA A 154 -2.64 3.82 13.19
CA ALA A 154 -1.76 3.02 12.33
C ALA A 154 -2.25 1.58 12.27
N CYS A 155 -2.12 0.94 11.11
CA CYS A 155 -2.37 -0.49 11.00
C CYS A 155 -1.50 -1.13 9.90
N ALA A 156 -1.34 -2.44 9.98
CA ALA A 156 -0.71 -3.24 8.94
C ALA A 156 -1.58 -4.45 8.61
N ALA A 157 -1.77 -4.72 7.32
CA ALA A 157 -2.41 -5.95 6.89
C ALA A 157 -1.45 -7.11 7.05
N GLY A 158 -1.85 -8.13 7.78
CA GLY A 158 -1.02 -9.31 8.03
C GLY A 158 -1.86 -10.58 8.13
N MET A 159 -1.19 -11.73 8.08
CA MET A 159 -1.79 -13.04 8.28
C MET A 159 -1.09 -13.78 9.43
N PRO A 160 -1.85 -14.47 10.31
CA PRO A 160 -1.22 -15.30 11.34
C PRO A 160 -0.41 -16.42 10.68
N VAL A 161 0.75 -16.71 11.23
CA VAL A 161 1.61 -17.80 10.78
C VAL A 161 0.90 -19.15 10.99
N LYS A 162 0.88 -19.98 9.94
CA LYS A 162 0.34 -21.35 10.01
C LYS A 162 1.37 -22.37 10.50
N ASP A 163 2.63 -22.18 10.12
CA ASP A 163 3.73 -23.08 10.45
C ASP A 163 4.38 -22.76 11.79
N THR A 164 5.13 -23.70 12.34
CA THR A 164 5.93 -23.48 13.54
C THR A 164 7.18 -22.68 13.17
N VAL A 165 7.32 -21.47 13.73
CA VAL A 165 8.49 -20.63 13.54
C VAL A 165 9.56 -21.00 14.56
N LYS A 166 10.81 -21.09 14.10
CA LYS A 166 12.01 -21.26 14.92
C LYS A 166 12.91 -20.05 14.73
N ILE A 167 13.37 -19.49 15.82
CA ILE A 167 14.46 -18.51 15.83
C ILE A 167 15.75 -19.29 16.03
N VAL A 168 16.70 -19.11 15.13
CA VAL A 168 17.99 -19.81 15.16
C VAL A 168 19.13 -18.80 15.30
N ASP A 169 20.24 -19.24 15.84
CA ASP A 169 21.50 -18.48 15.87
C ASP A 169 22.29 -18.62 14.55
N ASP A 170 23.47 -18.00 14.49
CA ASP A 170 24.36 -18.02 13.31
C ASP A 170 24.86 -19.43 12.95
N ASN A 171 24.76 -20.40 13.86
CA ASN A 171 25.13 -21.81 13.67
C ASN A 171 23.90 -22.68 13.29
N ASN A 172 22.74 -22.08 13.04
CA ASN A 172 21.47 -22.76 12.79
C ASN A 172 20.95 -23.58 14.00
N ILE A 173 21.38 -23.25 15.22
CA ILE A 173 20.86 -23.87 16.44
C ILE A 173 19.61 -23.10 16.89
N VAL A 174 18.55 -23.85 17.21
CA VAL A 174 17.28 -23.25 17.67
C VAL A 174 17.46 -22.59 19.02
N SER A 175 17.28 -21.27 19.08
CA SER A 175 17.34 -20.49 20.31
C SER A 175 15.93 -20.28 20.92
N GLN A 176 14.89 -20.18 20.09
CA GLN A 176 13.53 -19.92 20.55
C GLN A 176 12.48 -20.50 19.59
N THR A 177 11.33 -20.86 20.15
CA THR A 177 10.11 -21.19 19.40
C THR A 177 8.98 -20.28 19.90
N PRO A 178 8.69 -19.16 19.20
CA PRO A 178 7.65 -18.24 19.63
C PRO A 178 6.27 -18.88 19.50
N GLU A 179 5.34 -18.47 20.36
CA GLU A 179 3.94 -18.88 20.24
C GLU A 179 3.32 -18.31 18.97
N ARG A 180 2.80 -19.18 18.08
CA ARG A 180 2.24 -18.81 16.76
C ARG A 180 1.20 -17.71 16.81
N LYS A 181 0.38 -17.64 17.88
CA LYS A 181 -0.67 -16.62 18.04
C LYS A 181 -0.13 -15.18 18.02
N TYR A 182 1.17 -14.99 18.31
CA TYR A 182 1.83 -13.68 18.30
C TYR A 182 2.70 -13.42 17.07
N VAL A 183 2.76 -14.38 16.13
CA VAL A 183 3.60 -14.26 14.93
C VAL A 183 2.73 -14.07 13.69
N TRP A 184 2.93 -12.97 13.00
CA TRP A 184 2.17 -12.60 11.81
C TRP A 184 3.12 -12.29 10.64
N ILE A 185 2.70 -12.63 9.43
CA ILE A 185 3.38 -12.26 8.18
C ILE A 185 2.72 -10.99 7.66
N VAL A 186 3.53 -9.97 7.36
CA VAL A 186 3.13 -8.64 6.85
C VAL A 186 3.65 -8.43 5.42
#